data_d544cf7997de4a102920cd7fa84b74a0
#
_entry.id   d544cf7997de4a102920cd7fa84b74a0
#
_cell.length_a   1.000
_cell.length_b   1.000
_cell.length_c   1.000
_cell.angle_alpha   90.00
_cell.angle_beta   90.00
_cell.angle_gamma   90.00
#
_symmetry.space_group_name_H-M   'P 1'
#
loop_
_entity.id
_entity.type
_entity.pdbx_description
1 polymer ?
#
loop_
_entity_poly.entity_id
_entity_poly.type
_entity_poly.pdbx_seq_one_letter_code
_entity_poly.pdbx_strand_id
1 'polypeptide(L)'
;MAIVRTEAYFNSSNGINKIRTLIWKDDELTPRGVFQIAHGMAEHIGRYDEFAKYIASNGFVVCGNDHLGHGKSVNDVSELGFIAEKNGDKRLVDDMHILTKIMKKRYPDLPYFLFGHSMGSFCARVYTAHFGGELNGAVFCGTGELPAVAAALQEPR
;
A
#
# COMPACT_ATOMS: atom_id res chain seq x y z
N MET A 1 -14.37 -18.97 11.04
CA MET A 1 -13.49 -18.08 10.30
C MET A 1 -14.15 -17.72 8.97
N ALA A 2 -14.57 -16.48 8.82
CA ALA A 2 -15.30 -15.99 7.65
C ALA A 2 -14.55 -14.79 7.03
N ILE A 3 -13.43 -15.09 6.37
CA ILE A 3 -12.64 -14.05 5.69
C ILE A 3 -13.36 -13.61 4.44
N VAL A 4 -13.71 -12.32 4.39
CA VAL A 4 -14.30 -11.66 3.23
C VAL A 4 -13.23 -10.75 2.61
N ARG A 5 -13.06 -10.88 1.29
CA ARG A 5 -12.21 -9.99 0.50
C ARG A 5 -13.08 -9.12 -0.40
N THR A 6 -12.91 -7.82 -0.29
CA THR A 6 -13.61 -6.85 -1.15
C THR A 6 -12.60 -6.11 -2.02
N GLU A 7 -13.04 -5.78 -3.24
CA GLU A 7 -12.29 -4.94 -4.18
C GLU A 7 -12.94 -3.57 -4.27
N ALA A 8 -12.12 -2.53 -4.25
CA ALA A 8 -12.57 -1.15 -4.40
C ALA A 8 -11.56 -0.35 -5.20
N TYR A 9 -11.93 0.84 -5.63
CA TYR A 9 -11.07 1.75 -6.39
C TYR A 9 -11.15 3.15 -5.78
N PHE A 10 -10.02 3.86 -5.79
CA PHE A 10 -9.99 5.29 -5.49
C PHE A 10 -9.18 6.05 -6.54
N ASN A 11 -9.38 7.35 -6.62
CA ASN A 11 -8.64 8.18 -7.57
C ASN A 11 -7.21 8.41 -7.09
N SER A 12 -6.24 8.12 -7.96
CA SER A 12 -4.82 8.39 -7.68
C SER A 12 -4.55 9.87 -7.46
N SER A 13 -3.52 10.15 -6.68
CA SER A 13 -2.94 11.49 -6.52
C SER A 13 -2.44 12.09 -7.84
N ASN A 14 -2.25 11.27 -8.88
CA ASN A 14 -1.87 11.76 -10.22
C ASN A 14 -3.05 12.40 -10.99
N GLY A 15 -4.28 12.25 -10.51
CA GLY A 15 -5.49 12.80 -11.14
C GLY A 15 -5.95 12.09 -12.41
N ILE A 16 -5.33 10.97 -12.78
CA ILE A 16 -5.57 10.25 -14.05
C ILE A 16 -6.03 8.82 -13.80
N ASN A 17 -5.28 8.06 -13.00
CA ASN A 17 -5.52 6.64 -12.77
C ASN A 17 -6.49 6.39 -11.62
N LYS A 18 -7.17 5.26 -11.69
CA LYS A 18 -7.86 4.67 -10.56
C LYS A 18 -7.00 3.59 -9.92
N ILE A 19 -6.92 3.62 -8.62
CA ILE A 19 -6.09 2.72 -7.83
C ILE A 19 -6.95 1.59 -7.31
N ARG A 20 -6.62 0.37 -7.70
CA ARG A 20 -7.27 -0.84 -7.22
C ARG A 20 -6.82 -1.14 -5.79
N THR A 21 -7.79 -1.44 -4.94
CA THR A 21 -7.58 -1.75 -3.52
C THR A 21 -8.25 -3.07 -3.18
N LEU A 22 -7.58 -3.88 -2.37
CA LEU A 22 -8.16 -5.07 -1.74
C LEU A 22 -8.26 -4.86 -0.23
N ILE A 23 -9.35 -5.34 0.35
CA ILE A 23 -9.60 -5.29 1.79
C ILE A 23 -10.02 -6.69 2.24
N TRP A 24 -9.38 -7.21 3.28
CA TRP A 24 -9.69 -8.49 3.92
C TRP A 24 -10.13 -8.26 5.36
N LYS A 25 -11.16 -8.98 5.76
CA LYS A 25 -11.69 -8.90 7.12
C LYS A 25 -12.32 -10.24 7.49
N ASP A 26 -12.16 -10.66 8.72
CA ASP A 26 -12.96 -11.76 9.28
C ASP A 26 -14.25 -11.17 9.86
N ASP A 27 -15.38 -11.50 9.23
CA ASP A 27 -16.69 -10.96 9.63
C ASP A 27 -17.19 -11.51 10.97
N GLU A 28 -16.59 -12.58 11.48
CA GLU A 28 -16.91 -13.14 12.79
C GLU A 28 -16.14 -12.47 13.93
N LEU A 29 -15.13 -11.65 13.63
CA LEU A 29 -14.29 -11.00 14.63
C LEU A 29 -14.55 -9.50 14.68
N THR A 30 -14.49 -8.94 15.90
CA THR A 30 -14.43 -7.49 16.09
C THR A 30 -13.04 -7.01 15.72
N PRO A 31 -12.89 -6.05 14.79
CA PRO A 31 -11.58 -5.53 14.39
C PRO A 31 -10.83 -4.90 15.58
N ARG A 32 -9.55 -5.26 15.72
CA ARG A 32 -8.64 -4.71 16.73
C ARG A 32 -7.55 -3.81 16.20
N GLY A 33 -7.46 -3.66 14.89
CA GLY A 33 -6.48 -2.81 14.22
C GLY A 33 -6.65 -2.86 12.72
N VAL A 34 -6.00 -1.94 12.03
CA VAL A 34 -5.89 -1.91 10.57
C VAL A 34 -4.44 -2.18 10.17
N PHE A 35 -4.24 -3.05 9.20
CA PHE A 35 -2.94 -3.46 8.70
C PHE A 35 -2.89 -3.20 7.19
N GLN A 36 -2.10 -2.21 6.79
CA GLN A 36 -1.95 -1.80 5.39
C GLN A 36 -0.68 -2.37 4.79
N ILE A 37 -0.79 -2.98 3.61
CA ILE A 37 0.31 -3.61 2.88
C ILE A 37 0.70 -2.76 1.68
N ALA A 38 2.01 -2.46 1.56
CA ALA A 38 2.63 -1.88 0.37
C ALA A 38 3.49 -2.96 -0.31
N HIS A 39 3.08 -3.37 -1.51
CA HIS A 39 3.75 -4.43 -2.27
C HIS A 39 5.05 -3.96 -2.93
N GLY A 40 5.87 -4.89 -3.39
CA GLY A 40 7.13 -4.63 -4.09
C GLY A 40 6.98 -4.39 -5.59
N MET A 41 8.13 -4.19 -6.26
CA MET A 41 8.18 -3.99 -7.71
C MET A 41 7.79 -5.28 -8.45
N ALA A 42 7.12 -5.11 -9.60
CA ALA A 42 6.72 -6.19 -10.49
C ALA A 42 5.80 -7.25 -9.85
N GLU A 43 5.06 -6.85 -8.83
CA GLU A 43 4.02 -7.65 -8.21
C GLU A 43 2.72 -6.83 -8.06
N HIS A 44 1.76 -7.31 -7.33
CA HIS A 44 0.48 -6.65 -7.09
C HIS A 44 -0.07 -7.09 -5.74
N ILE A 45 -1.06 -6.35 -5.23
CA ILE A 45 -1.60 -6.61 -3.88
C ILE A 45 -2.24 -8.00 -3.75
N GLY A 46 -2.76 -8.55 -4.83
CA GLY A 46 -3.36 -9.89 -4.82
C GLY A 46 -2.39 -11.02 -4.45
N ARG A 47 -1.08 -10.82 -4.62
CA ARG A 47 -0.07 -11.81 -4.21
C ARG A 47 0.01 -11.99 -2.70
N TYR A 48 -0.50 -11.04 -1.95
CA TYR A 48 -0.53 -11.08 -0.48
C TYR A 48 -1.78 -11.75 0.09
N ASP A 49 -2.61 -12.39 -0.75
CA ASP A 49 -3.90 -12.93 -0.35
C ASP A 49 -3.80 -13.88 0.87
N GLU A 50 -2.90 -14.84 0.84
CA GLU A 50 -2.72 -15.79 1.95
C GLU A 50 -2.18 -15.12 3.22
N PHE A 51 -1.21 -14.22 3.08
CA PHE A 51 -0.67 -13.45 4.19
C PHE A 51 -1.74 -12.53 4.80
N ALA A 52 -2.50 -11.84 3.94
CA ALA A 52 -3.58 -10.95 4.37
C ALA A 52 -4.69 -11.72 5.11
N LYS A 53 -5.05 -12.91 4.61
CA LYS A 53 -6.02 -13.78 5.29
C LYS A 53 -5.54 -14.22 6.67
N TYR A 54 -4.26 -14.56 6.78
CA TYR A 54 -3.67 -14.91 8.08
C TYR A 54 -3.76 -13.76 9.07
N ILE A 55 -3.39 -12.54 8.65
CA ILE A 55 -3.47 -11.35 9.49
C ILE A 55 -4.93 -11.04 9.85
N ALA A 56 -5.85 -11.14 8.88
CA ALA A 56 -7.28 -10.91 9.10
C ALA A 56 -7.88 -11.92 10.09
N SER A 57 -7.44 -13.19 10.03
CA SER A 57 -7.87 -14.23 10.97
C SER A 57 -7.45 -13.95 12.42
N ASN A 58 -6.50 -13.04 12.62
CA ASN A 58 -6.06 -12.56 13.93
C ASN A 58 -6.76 -11.25 14.34
N GLY A 59 -7.83 -10.87 13.68
CA GLY A 59 -8.68 -9.75 14.07
C GLY A 59 -8.30 -8.39 13.46
N PHE A 60 -7.45 -8.36 12.45
CA PHE A 60 -7.12 -7.12 11.74
C PHE A 60 -8.00 -6.93 10.50
N VAL A 61 -8.34 -5.69 10.21
CA VAL A 61 -8.75 -5.31 8.85
C VAL A 61 -7.48 -5.09 8.05
N VAL A 62 -7.29 -5.88 7.00
CA VAL A 62 -6.11 -5.79 6.14
C VAL A 62 -6.49 -5.07 4.86
N CYS A 63 -5.67 -4.16 4.40
CA CYS A 63 -5.87 -3.44 3.14
C CYS A 63 -4.56 -3.25 2.41
N GLY A 64 -4.65 -2.96 1.14
CA GLY A 64 -3.52 -2.59 0.31
C GLY A 64 -3.98 -2.23 -1.09
N ASN A 65 -3.19 -1.45 -1.78
CA ASN A 65 -3.48 -1.06 -3.15
C ASN A 65 -2.41 -1.58 -4.12
N ASP A 66 -2.83 -1.79 -5.37
CA ASP A 66 -1.87 -1.90 -6.46
C ASP A 66 -1.25 -0.52 -6.69
N HIS A 67 0.08 -0.44 -6.62
CA HIS A 67 0.80 0.81 -6.92
C HIS A 67 0.56 1.25 -8.38
N LEU A 68 0.73 2.54 -8.66
CA LEU A 68 0.77 3.04 -10.03
C LEU A 68 1.72 2.20 -10.89
N GLY A 69 1.30 1.90 -12.11
CA GLY A 69 2.07 1.05 -13.03
C GLY A 69 2.07 -0.44 -12.68
N HIS A 70 1.26 -0.88 -11.73
CA HIS A 70 1.20 -2.26 -11.27
C HIS A 70 -0.24 -2.79 -11.21
N GLY A 71 -0.37 -4.09 -11.35
CA GLY A 71 -1.64 -4.80 -11.19
C GLY A 71 -2.77 -4.21 -12.04
N LYS A 72 -3.86 -3.86 -11.39
CA LYS A 72 -5.05 -3.27 -12.04
C LYS A 72 -5.14 -1.74 -11.88
N SER A 73 -4.10 -1.10 -11.38
CA SER A 73 -4.01 0.36 -11.26
C SER A 73 -3.47 1.03 -12.53
N VAL A 74 -3.59 0.36 -13.67
CA VAL A 74 -3.23 0.86 -15.00
C VAL A 74 -4.48 1.02 -15.84
N ASN A 75 -4.49 2.01 -16.74
CA ASN A 75 -5.56 2.18 -17.71
C ASN A 75 -5.38 1.26 -18.93
N ASP A 76 -4.14 0.91 -19.22
CA ASP A 76 -3.74 0.05 -20.34
C ASP A 76 -2.50 -0.76 -19.96
N VAL A 77 -2.35 -1.94 -20.58
CA VAL A 77 -1.20 -2.83 -20.34
C VAL A 77 0.15 -2.16 -20.62
N SER A 78 0.18 -1.20 -21.56
CA SER A 78 1.38 -0.43 -21.88
C SER A 78 1.89 0.44 -20.72
N GLU A 79 1.05 0.72 -19.71
CA GLU A 79 1.44 1.48 -18.52
C GLU A 79 2.15 0.62 -17.47
N LEU A 80 2.19 -0.70 -17.62
CA LEU A 80 2.85 -1.57 -16.65
C LEU A 80 4.33 -1.22 -16.49
N GLY A 81 4.75 -0.99 -15.25
CA GLY A 81 6.09 -0.55 -14.91
C GLY A 81 6.32 0.96 -14.97
N PHE A 82 5.37 1.72 -15.51
CA PHE A 82 5.43 3.18 -15.54
C PHE A 82 4.68 3.76 -14.33
N ILE A 83 5.35 4.59 -13.55
CA ILE A 83 4.76 5.21 -12.36
C ILE A 83 4.36 6.65 -12.67
N ALA A 84 5.30 7.48 -13.07
CA ALA A 84 5.07 8.88 -13.43
C ALA A 84 6.30 9.46 -14.14
N GLU A 85 6.11 10.52 -14.92
CA GLU A 85 7.21 11.25 -15.54
C GLU A 85 8.05 12.03 -14.52
N LYS A 86 7.40 12.51 -13.46
CA LYS A 86 8.02 13.26 -12.37
C LYS A 86 7.43 12.85 -11.03
N ASN A 87 8.29 12.84 -9.99
CA ASN A 87 7.89 12.59 -8.61
C ASN A 87 7.14 11.25 -8.41
N GLY A 88 7.59 10.18 -9.09
CA GLY A 88 6.94 8.88 -9.02
C GLY A 88 6.92 8.31 -7.60
N ASP A 89 8.00 8.46 -6.87
CA ASP A 89 8.12 8.10 -5.46
C ASP A 89 7.06 8.81 -4.60
N LYS A 90 6.90 10.12 -4.80
CA LYS A 90 5.87 10.90 -4.12
C LYS A 90 4.47 10.41 -4.45
N ARG A 91 4.17 10.10 -5.72
CA ARG A 91 2.87 9.59 -6.15
C ARG A 91 2.53 8.27 -5.50
N LEU A 92 3.49 7.35 -5.41
CA LEU A 92 3.30 6.07 -4.72
C LEU A 92 2.93 6.26 -3.25
N VAL A 93 3.65 7.12 -2.56
CA VAL A 93 3.43 7.40 -1.13
C VAL A 93 2.12 8.16 -0.90
N ASP A 94 1.82 9.16 -1.74
CA ASP A 94 0.57 9.91 -1.65
C ASP A 94 -0.65 9.00 -1.86
N ASP A 95 -0.59 8.05 -2.78
CA ASP A 95 -1.65 7.08 -3.00
C ASP A 95 -1.83 6.15 -1.78
N MET A 96 -0.75 5.71 -1.17
CA MET A 96 -0.80 4.97 0.09
C MET A 96 -1.48 5.79 1.20
N HIS A 97 -1.18 7.08 1.27
CA HIS A 97 -1.77 7.99 2.26
C HIS A 97 -3.26 8.23 2.02
N ILE A 98 -3.70 8.30 0.77
CA ILE A 98 -5.13 8.36 0.43
C ILE A 98 -5.85 7.12 0.98
N LEU A 99 -5.31 5.92 0.77
CA LEU A 99 -5.88 4.69 1.34
C LEU A 99 -5.93 4.73 2.86
N THR A 100 -4.86 5.17 3.51
CA THR A 100 -4.82 5.32 4.98
C THR A 100 -5.94 6.22 5.46
N LYS A 101 -6.16 7.37 4.82
CA LYS A 101 -7.23 8.30 5.19
C LYS A 101 -8.62 7.68 5.03
N ILE A 102 -8.83 6.93 3.95
CA ILE A 102 -10.09 6.20 3.71
C ILE A 102 -10.34 5.19 4.84
N MET A 103 -9.34 4.40 5.18
CA MET A 103 -9.46 3.36 6.20
C MET A 103 -9.62 3.94 7.60
N LYS A 104 -8.93 5.03 7.93
CA LYS A 104 -9.08 5.72 9.22
C LYS A 104 -10.44 6.37 9.37
N LYS A 105 -11.03 6.87 8.30
CA LYS A 105 -12.41 7.39 8.33
C LYS A 105 -13.41 6.28 8.61
N ARG A 106 -13.16 5.08 8.08
CA ARG A 106 -14.02 3.91 8.28
C ARG A 106 -13.83 3.27 9.65
N TYR A 107 -12.61 3.31 10.18
CA TYR A 107 -12.20 2.72 11.47
C TYR A 107 -11.43 3.74 12.33
N PRO A 108 -12.09 4.82 12.82
CA PRO A 108 -11.39 5.97 13.40
C PRO A 108 -10.64 5.67 14.70
N ASP A 109 -11.08 4.66 15.47
CA ASP A 109 -10.56 4.37 16.80
C ASP A 109 -9.60 3.19 16.84
N LEU A 110 -9.27 2.60 15.71
CA LEU A 110 -8.39 1.44 15.66
C LEU A 110 -6.93 1.84 15.45
N PRO A 111 -5.99 1.15 16.12
CA PRO A 111 -4.57 1.32 15.81
C PRO A 111 -4.28 0.95 14.37
N TYR A 112 -3.32 1.64 13.77
CA TYR A 112 -3.00 1.55 12.34
C TYR A 112 -1.54 1.14 12.13
N PHE A 113 -1.33 0.09 11.33
CA PHE A 113 0.00 -0.46 11.05
C PHE A 113 0.25 -0.48 9.55
N LEU A 114 1.49 -0.15 9.17
CA LEU A 114 1.95 -0.19 7.79
C LEU A 114 3.02 -1.26 7.63
N PHE A 115 2.86 -2.11 6.62
CA PHE A 115 3.82 -3.13 6.22
C PHE A 115 4.25 -2.86 4.78
N GLY A 116 5.56 -2.84 4.54
CA GLY A 116 6.12 -2.69 3.20
C GLY A 116 7.15 -3.78 2.90
N HIS A 117 7.08 -4.36 1.69
CA HIS A 117 8.03 -5.36 1.21
C HIS A 117 8.81 -4.85 -0.01
N SER A 118 10.15 -4.99 0.02
CA SER A 118 11.04 -4.59 -1.08
C SER A 118 10.84 -3.12 -1.47
N MET A 119 10.46 -2.81 -2.72
CA MET A 119 10.11 -1.43 -3.12
C MET A 119 9.06 -0.82 -2.19
N GLY A 120 8.05 -1.59 -1.77
CA GLY A 120 7.06 -1.18 -0.80
C GLY A 120 7.65 -0.81 0.57
N SER A 121 8.77 -1.42 0.96
CA SER A 121 9.47 -1.04 2.19
C SER A 121 10.13 0.33 2.09
N PHE A 122 10.66 0.68 0.93
CA PHE A 122 11.18 2.03 0.67
C PHE A 122 10.07 3.07 0.68
N CYS A 123 8.94 2.77 0.03
CA CYS A 123 7.73 3.61 0.10
C CYS A 123 7.25 3.78 1.54
N ALA A 124 7.23 2.71 2.33
CA ALA A 124 6.81 2.73 3.72
C ALA A 124 7.76 3.57 4.59
N ARG A 125 9.06 3.56 4.31
CA ARG A 125 10.04 4.42 5.01
C ARG A 125 9.80 5.89 4.71
N VAL A 126 9.59 6.25 3.44
CA VAL A 126 9.24 7.63 3.03
C VAL A 126 7.89 8.03 3.64
N TYR A 127 6.90 7.14 3.59
CA TYR A 127 5.61 7.35 4.24
C TYR A 127 5.78 7.68 5.72
N THR A 128 6.55 6.89 6.45
CA THR A 128 6.80 7.07 7.89
C THR A 128 7.50 8.40 8.17
N ALA A 129 8.42 8.82 7.31
CA ALA A 129 9.09 10.12 7.45
C ALA A 129 8.11 11.31 7.34
N HIS A 130 7.10 11.20 6.49
CA HIS A 130 6.13 12.29 6.25
C HIS A 130 4.85 12.16 7.09
N PHE A 131 4.36 10.95 7.31
CA PHE A 131 3.06 10.67 7.91
C PHE A 131 3.11 9.69 9.08
N GLY A 132 4.31 9.44 9.63
CA GLY A 132 4.50 8.44 10.69
C GLY A 132 3.70 8.69 11.96
N GLY A 133 3.34 9.95 12.23
CA GLY A 133 2.47 10.30 13.36
C GLY A 133 1.06 9.70 13.26
N GLU A 134 0.63 9.23 12.09
CA GLU A 134 -0.65 8.58 11.87
C GLU A 134 -0.60 7.06 12.14
N LEU A 135 0.60 6.50 12.34
CA LEU A 135 0.84 5.07 12.51
C LEU A 135 1.13 4.71 13.97
N ASN A 136 0.66 3.55 14.38
CA ASN A 136 1.00 2.92 15.65
C ASN A 136 2.19 1.96 15.52
N GLY A 137 2.56 1.60 14.30
CA GLY A 137 3.73 0.79 14.02
C GLY A 137 3.93 0.61 12.51
N ALA A 138 5.16 0.26 12.13
CA ALA A 138 5.52 -0.03 10.76
C ALA A 138 6.49 -1.22 10.69
N VAL A 139 6.36 -2.04 9.66
CA VAL A 139 7.24 -3.18 9.38
C VAL A 139 7.87 -2.98 8.00
N PHE A 140 9.19 -2.98 7.96
CA PHE A 140 9.97 -2.87 6.74
C PHE A 140 10.63 -4.22 6.44
N CYS A 141 10.06 -4.94 5.48
CA CYS A 141 10.47 -6.28 5.10
C CYS A 141 11.28 -6.24 3.79
N GLY A 142 12.43 -6.92 3.77
CA GLY A 142 13.29 -6.93 2.58
C GLY A 142 13.82 -5.55 2.22
N THR A 143 14.00 -4.69 3.22
CA THR A 143 14.55 -3.34 3.06
C THR A 143 16.08 -3.37 3.10
N GLY A 144 16.71 -2.24 2.76
CA GLY A 144 18.17 -2.13 2.80
C GLY A 144 18.64 -0.71 2.52
N GLU A 145 19.95 -0.52 2.53
CA GLU A 145 20.57 0.67 1.97
C GLU A 145 20.95 0.40 0.51
N LEU A 146 20.45 1.24 -0.38
CA LEU A 146 20.76 1.19 -1.81
C LEU A 146 21.24 2.58 -2.26
N PRO A 147 22.47 2.99 -1.88
CA PRO A 147 22.99 4.30 -2.25
C PRO A 147 22.96 4.54 -3.77
N ALA A 148 23.28 3.50 -4.55
CA ALA A 148 23.29 3.57 -6.00
C ALA A 148 21.88 3.67 -6.62
N VAL A 149 20.90 2.99 -6.04
CA VAL A 149 19.50 3.03 -6.52
C VAL A 149 18.84 4.34 -6.12
N ALA A 150 19.11 4.84 -4.91
CA ALA A 150 18.65 6.15 -4.49
C ALA A 150 19.22 7.26 -5.37
N ALA A 151 20.50 7.17 -5.76
CA ALA A 151 21.13 8.07 -6.70
C ALA A 151 20.52 7.98 -8.10
N ALA A 152 20.26 6.76 -8.60
CA ALA A 152 19.65 6.55 -9.91
C ALA A 152 18.20 7.05 -10.01
N LEU A 153 17.46 7.07 -8.88
CA LEU A 153 16.11 7.61 -8.81
C LEU A 153 16.08 9.14 -8.64
N GLN A 154 17.21 9.75 -8.27
CA GLN A 154 17.35 11.19 -8.07
C GLN A 154 17.96 11.92 -9.26
N GLU A 155 18.55 11.21 -10.23
CA GLU A 155 19.06 11.87 -11.43
C GLU A 155 17.90 12.34 -12.33
N PRO A 156 17.84 13.65 -12.64
CA PRO A 156 16.90 14.15 -13.61
C PRO A 156 17.29 13.57 -14.98
N ARG A 157 16.40 12.78 -15.57
CA ARG A 157 16.49 12.40 -16.97
C ARG A 157 16.03 13.54 -17.86
#